data_16b999aa77b1e83120bb1cc9d29a5733
#
_entry.id   16b999aa77b1e83120bb1cc9d29a5733
#
_cell.length_a   1.000
_cell.length_b   1.000
_cell.length_c   1.000
_cell.angle_alpha   90.00
_cell.angle_beta   90.00
_cell.angle_gamma   90.00
#
_symmetry.space_group_name_H-M   'P 1'
#
loop_
_entity.id
_entity.type
_entity.pdbx_description
1 polymer ?
#
loop_
_entity_poly.entity_id
_entity_poly.type
_entity_poly.pdbx_seq_one_letter_code
_entity_poly.pdbx_strand_id
1 'polypeptide(L)'
;MPTIATNERVDREQLLEFARTRHHLVLVTTRADGRPQLSPVTGGVDAEGRIVISTYPDRAKATNLRRNPAASVLVLSDEWDDAWVQVDGTAEVLDMPSPEAEEGLVDYFRCISGEHPDWDEYRDAMRRQGKSLLRITVDRWGPVATGGFPPDRAPAG
;
A
#
# COMPACT_ATOMS: atom_id res chain seq x y z
N MET A 1 6.15 28.08 13.52
CA MET A 1 7.32 27.28 14.00
C MET A 1 7.92 26.53 12.83
N PRO A 2 9.21 26.60 12.63
CA PRO A 2 9.85 25.78 11.59
C PRO A 2 9.74 24.30 11.98
N THR A 3 9.45 23.46 11.00
CA THR A 3 9.39 22.02 11.19
C THR A 3 10.78 21.43 10.93
N ILE A 4 11.28 20.68 11.90
CA ILE A 4 12.54 19.95 11.76
C ILE A 4 12.26 18.60 11.14
N ALA A 5 12.98 18.26 10.08
CA ALA A 5 12.88 16.97 9.43
C ALA A 5 13.29 15.84 10.38
N THR A 6 12.54 14.76 10.36
CA THR A 6 12.85 13.56 11.14
C THR A 6 13.12 12.39 10.21
N ASN A 7 13.88 11.42 10.70
CA ASN A 7 14.29 10.25 9.95
C ASN A 7 14.56 9.14 10.96
N GLU A 8 13.58 8.30 11.21
CA GLU A 8 13.62 7.30 12.26
C GLU A 8 13.60 5.88 11.67
N ARG A 9 14.63 5.11 11.94
CA ARG A 9 14.66 3.70 11.57
C ARG A 9 13.71 2.91 12.44
N VAL A 10 12.95 2.02 11.80
CA VAL A 10 11.95 1.19 12.47
C VAL A 10 12.17 -0.28 12.13
N ASP A 11 11.80 -1.16 13.05
CA ASP A 11 11.76 -2.59 12.77
C ASP A 11 10.45 -2.96 12.04
N ARG A 12 10.30 -4.23 11.69
CA ARG A 12 9.13 -4.71 10.94
C ARG A 12 7.82 -4.45 11.70
N GLU A 13 7.80 -4.73 12.98
CA GLU A 13 6.59 -4.56 13.79
C GLU A 13 6.18 -3.09 13.88
N GLN A 14 7.14 -2.20 14.09
CA GLN A 14 6.91 -0.75 14.09
C GLN A 14 6.45 -0.24 12.72
N LEU A 15 7.03 -0.76 11.64
CA LEU A 15 6.59 -0.45 10.28
C LEU A 15 5.14 -0.82 10.07
N LEU A 16 4.75 -2.04 10.41
CA LEU A 16 3.39 -2.52 10.21
C LEU A 16 2.40 -1.75 11.09
N GLU A 17 2.77 -1.42 12.31
CA GLU A 17 1.96 -0.58 13.19
C GLU A 17 1.72 0.80 12.57
N PHE A 18 2.77 1.42 12.02
CA PHE A 18 2.67 2.69 11.31
C PHE A 18 1.73 2.59 10.10
N ALA A 19 1.82 1.52 9.32
CA ALA A 19 1.08 1.37 8.08
C ALA A 19 -0.39 0.97 8.30
N ARG A 20 -0.73 0.27 9.39
CA ARG A 20 -2.08 -0.26 9.63
C ARG A 20 -3.18 0.79 9.66
N THR A 21 -2.87 2.00 10.09
CA THR A 21 -3.84 3.10 10.18
C THR A 21 -3.77 4.07 9.01
N ARG A 22 -2.92 3.79 8.01
CA ARG A 22 -2.71 4.66 6.85
C ARG A 22 -3.11 3.94 5.58
N HIS A 23 -4.10 4.48 4.90
CA HIS A 23 -4.71 3.83 3.74
C HIS A 23 -4.48 4.58 2.42
N HIS A 24 -3.86 5.75 2.47
CA HIS A 24 -3.47 6.51 1.29
C HIS A 24 -2.04 6.13 0.90
N LEU A 25 -1.92 5.43 -0.21
CA LEU A 25 -0.66 4.89 -0.69
C LEU A 25 -0.39 5.39 -2.11
N VAL A 26 0.89 5.47 -2.47
CA VAL A 26 1.30 5.55 -3.88
C VAL A 26 1.99 4.24 -4.22
N LEU A 27 1.44 3.53 -5.19
CA LEU A 27 2.01 2.28 -5.69
C LEU A 27 2.89 2.57 -6.89
N VAL A 28 4.09 2.01 -6.88
CA VAL A 28 5.08 2.12 -7.97
C VAL A 28 5.31 0.73 -8.55
N THR A 29 5.06 0.61 -9.85
CA THR A 29 5.33 -0.61 -10.64
C THR A 29 6.25 -0.26 -11.81
N THR A 30 6.81 -1.26 -12.47
CA THR A 30 7.75 -1.06 -13.57
C THR A 30 7.07 -1.34 -14.90
N ARG A 31 7.10 -0.35 -15.79
CA ARG A 31 6.60 -0.49 -17.18
C ARG A 31 7.50 -1.41 -17.99
N ALA A 32 6.99 -1.88 -19.13
CA ALA A 32 7.75 -2.72 -20.05
C ALA A 32 9.07 -2.08 -20.51
N ASP A 33 9.11 -0.76 -20.61
CA ASP A 33 10.31 -0.01 -21.00
C ASP A 33 11.26 0.30 -19.82
N GLY A 34 10.96 -0.19 -18.62
CA GLY A 34 11.76 -0.01 -17.43
C GLY A 34 11.44 1.26 -16.62
N ARG A 35 10.59 2.14 -17.13
CA ARG A 35 10.20 3.35 -16.40
C ARG A 35 9.19 3.04 -15.31
N PRO A 36 9.20 3.81 -14.20
CA PRO A 36 8.20 3.62 -13.16
C PRO A 36 6.82 4.10 -13.60
N GLN A 37 5.79 3.36 -13.17
CA GLN A 37 4.40 3.77 -13.26
C GLN A 37 3.87 3.95 -11.84
N LEU A 38 3.39 5.14 -11.53
CA LEU A 38 2.92 5.51 -10.20
C LEU A 38 1.43 5.76 -10.21
N SER A 39 0.74 5.33 -9.17
CA SER A 39 -0.68 5.66 -8.99
C SER A 39 -1.03 5.76 -7.51
N PRO A 40 -1.87 6.75 -7.13
CA PRO A 40 -2.45 6.77 -5.81
C PRO A 40 -3.47 5.64 -5.71
N VAL A 41 -3.45 4.93 -4.59
CA VAL A 41 -4.33 3.79 -4.32
C VAL A 41 -4.76 3.81 -2.86
N THR A 42 -5.88 3.16 -2.59
CA THR A 42 -6.27 2.85 -1.22
C THR A 42 -5.79 1.44 -0.91
N GLY A 43 -5.12 1.28 0.21
CA GLY A 43 -4.61 -0.02 0.63
C GLY A 43 -4.56 -0.17 2.14
N GLY A 44 -4.23 -1.35 2.58
CA GLY A 44 -4.12 -1.67 4.00
C GLY A 44 -3.10 -2.77 4.24
N VAL A 45 -2.99 -3.17 5.50
CA VAL A 45 -2.11 -4.27 5.93
C VAL A 45 -3.01 -5.40 6.42
N ASP A 46 -2.88 -6.57 5.81
CA ASP A 46 -3.65 -7.74 6.20
C ASP A 46 -3.11 -8.39 7.50
N ALA A 47 -3.78 -9.42 7.99
CA ALA A 47 -3.41 -10.10 9.23
C ALA A 47 -2.02 -10.74 9.18
N GLU A 48 -1.49 -10.99 7.99
CA GLU A 48 -0.17 -11.60 7.78
C GLU A 48 0.94 -10.57 7.53
N GLY A 49 0.61 -9.28 7.62
CA GLY A 49 1.58 -8.20 7.44
C GLY A 49 1.90 -7.89 5.99
N ARG A 50 1.03 -8.24 5.06
CA ARG A 50 1.17 -7.91 3.65
C ARG A 50 0.37 -6.66 3.32
N ILE A 51 0.87 -5.86 2.38
CA ILE A 51 0.12 -4.72 1.86
C ILE A 51 -0.84 -5.22 0.79
N VAL A 52 -2.10 -4.86 0.93
CA VAL A 52 -3.18 -5.30 0.03
C VAL A 52 -3.87 -4.11 -0.62
N ILE A 53 -4.12 -4.23 -1.94
CA ILE A 53 -4.69 -3.17 -2.77
C ILE A 53 -5.66 -3.83 -3.74
N SER A 54 -6.87 -3.31 -3.88
CA SER A 54 -7.79 -3.80 -4.91
C SER A 54 -7.66 -2.99 -6.20
N THR A 55 -7.80 -3.67 -7.32
CA THR A 55 -7.75 -3.06 -8.65
C THR A 55 -8.59 -3.89 -9.63
N TYR A 56 -8.45 -3.59 -10.91
CA TYR A 56 -9.03 -4.37 -11.99
C TYR A 56 -7.93 -5.04 -12.81
N PRO A 57 -8.21 -6.21 -13.42
CA PRO A 57 -7.16 -7.02 -14.08
C PRO A 57 -6.52 -6.34 -15.29
N ASP A 58 -7.18 -5.40 -15.92
CA ASP A 58 -6.70 -4.69 -17.11
C ASP A 58 -5.99 -3.36 -16.79
N ARG A 59 -5.89 -2.98 -15.51
CA ARG A 59 -5.17 -1.78 -15.12
C ARG A 59 -3.65 -1.96 -15.30
N ALA A 60 -2.97 -0.86 -15.62
CA ALA A 60 -1.53 -0.86 -15.88
C ALA A 60 -0.72 -1.49 -14.74
N LYS A 61 -1.08 -1.17 -13.49
CA LYS A 61 -0.39 -1.72 -12.32
C LYS A 61 -0.46 -3.24 -12.25
N ALA A 62 -1.61 -3.83 -12.57
CA ALA A 62 -1.78 -5.28 -12.58
C ALA A 62 -0.96 -5.91 -13.71
N THR A 63 -1.04 -5.36 -14.91
CA THR A 63 -0.26 -5.82 -16.06
C THR A 63 1.24 -5.75 -15.80
N ASN A 64 1.70 -4.63 -15.22
CA ASN A 64 3.11 -4.45 -14.89
C ASN A 64 3.58 -5.48 -13.85
N LEU A 65 2.79 -5.72 -12.81
CA LEU A 65 3.16 -6.65 -11.75
C LEU A 65 3.16 -8.11 -12.18
N ARG A 66 2.32 -8.49 -13.16
CA ARG A 66 2.37 -9.84 -13.74
C ARG A 66 3.69 -10.08 -14.46
N ARG A 67 4.21 -9.05 -15.14
CA ARG A 67 5.47 -9.13 -15.86
C ARG A 67 6.67 -9.00 -14.94
N ASN A 68 6.61 -8.08 -13.98
CA ASN A 68 7.67 -7.81 -13.00
C ASN A 68 7.03 -7.59 -11.63
N PRO A 69 7.14 -8.56 -10.72
CA PRO A 69 6.46 -8.49 -9.42
C PRO A 69 7.07 -7.52 -8.41
N ALA A 70 8.20 -6.89 -8.74
CA ALA A 70 8.80 -5.89 -7.88
C ALA A 70 7.87 -4.67 -7.75
N ALA A 71 7.58 -4.27 -6.53
CA ALA A 71 6.71 -3.14 -6.22
C ALA A 71 7.33 -2.29 -5.13
N SER A 72 7.09 -0.99 -5.21
CA SER A 72 7.38 -0.07 -4.12
C SER A 72 6.10 0.66 -3.73
N VAL A 73 5.96 0.95 -2.45
CA VAL A 73 4.78 1.62 -1.91
C VAL A 73 5.24 2.76 -1.02
N LEU A 74 4.72 3.95 -1.29
CA LEU A 74 4.86 5.08 -0.39
C LEU A 74 3.61 5.13 0.48
N VAL A 75 3.77 4.93 1.78
CA VAL A 75 2.69 4.98 2.77
C VAL A 75 2.58 6.39 3.29
N LEU A 76 1.44 7.02 3.05
CA LEU A 76 1.18 8.41 3.40
C LEU A 76 0.19 8.50 4.55
N SER A 77 0.03 9.70 5.10
CA SER A 77 -1.04 10.06 6.01
C SER A 77 -2.14 10.81 5.24
N ASP A 78 -3.29 10.99 5.86
CA ASP A 78 -4.33 11.90 5.38
C ASP A 78 -3.84 13.36 5.42
N GLU A 79 -2.90 13.66 6.29
CA GLU A 79 -2.25 14.96 6.38
C GLU A 79 -1.00 14.97 5.50
N TRP A 80 -0.94 15.91 4.54
CA TRP A 80 0.12 15.94 3.54
C TRP A 80 1.53 16.11 4.15
N ASP A 81 1.66 16.89 5.20
CA ASP A 81 2.95 17.19 5.84
C ASP A 81 3.34 16.21 6.95
N ASP A 82 2.56 15.15 7.15
CA ASP A 82 2.84 14.13 8.15
C ASP A 82 3.91 13.13 7.67
N ALA A 83 4.29 12.23 8.55
CA ALA A 83 5.31 11.21 8.29
C ALA A 83 4.91 10.25 7.18
N TRP A 84 5.89 9.75 6.47
CA TRP A 84 5.75 8.71 5.44
C TRP A 84 6.82 7.64 5.58
N VAL A 85 6.61 6.51 4.90
CA VAL A 85 7.61 5.47 4.76
C VAL A 85 7.51 4.86 3.36
N GLN A 86 8.66 4.51 2.78
CA GLN A 86 8.72 3.72 1.56
C GLN A 86 8.98 2.27 1.89
N VAL A 87 8.19 1.40 1.28
CA VAL A 87 8.29 -0.05 1.41
C VAL A 87 8.57 -0.64 0.04
N ASP A 88 9.52 -1.56 -0.04
CA ASP A 88 9.77 -2.35 -1.24
C ASP A 88 9.33 -3.78 -0.98
N GLY A 89 8.72 -4.39 -1.99
CA GLY A 89 8.21 -5.73 -1.83
C GLY A 89 8.00 -6.48 -3.14
N THR A 90 7.45 -7.66 -3.01
CA THR A 90 7.14 -8.57 -4.11
C THR A 90 5.63 -8.82 -4.15
N ALA A 91 5.01 -8.54 -5.27
CA ALA A 91 3.56 -8.57 -5.44
C ALA A 91 3.08 -9.85 -6.08
N GLU A 92 1.92 -10.30 -5.64
CA GLU A 92 1.08 -11.30 -6.33
C GLU A 92 -0.14 -10.58 -6.90
N VAL A 93 -0.59 -11.00 -8.07
CA VAL A 93 -1.85 -10.54 -8.66
C VAL A 93 -2.83 -11.69 -8.61
N LEU A 94 -3.90 -11.52 -7.85
CA LEU A 94 -4.94 -12.54 -7.66
C LEU A 94 -6.22 -12.07 -8.35
N ASP A 95 -6.61 -12.78 -9.40
CA ASP A 95 -7.77 -12.40 -10.21
C ASP A 95 -9.00 -13.21 -9.84
N MET A 96 -10.16 -12.53 -9.85
CA MET A 96 -11.46 -13.22 -9.78
C MET A 96 -11.81 -13.86 -11.13
N PRO A 97 -12.51 -14.99 -11.16
CA PRO A 97 -13.00 -15.73 -9.99
C PRO A 97 -11.94 -16.69 -9.43
N SER A 98 -11.68 -16.58 -8.17
CA SER A 98 -10.91 -17.59 -7.43
C SER A 98 -11.21 -17.47 -5.94
N PRO A 99 -11.28 -18.58 -5.19
CA PRO A 99 -11.51 -18.51 -3.74
C PRO A 99 -10.44 -17.70 -3.02
N GLU A 100 -9.17 -17.80 -3.44
CA GLU A 100 -8.06 -17.06 -2.83
C GLU A 100 -8.21 -15.55 -3.04
N ALA A 101 -8.54 -15.12 -4.26
CA ALA A 101 -8.78 -13.71 -4.55
C ALA A 101 -9.98 -13.18 -3.76
N GLU A 102 -11.06 -13.95 -3.67
CA GLU A 102 -12.26 -13.55 -2.94
C GLU A 102 -11.96 -13.36 -1.45
N GLU A 103 -11.30 -14.32 -0.81
CA GLU A 103 -10.91 -14.18 0.60
C GLU A 103 -9.94 -13.03 0.82
N GLY A 104 -8.99 -12.83 -0.09
CA GLY A 104 -8.07 -11.70 -0.04
C GLY A 104 -8.79 -10.35 -0.15
N LEU A 105 -9.83 -10.25 -0.96
CA LEU A 105 -10.64 -9.04 -1.08
C LEU A 105 -11.47 -8.79 0.19
N VAL A 106 -11.94 -9.84 0.85
CA VAL A 106 -12.58 -9.73 2.17
C VAL A 106 -11.60 -9.17 3.20
N ASP A 107 -10.39 -9.71 3.25
CA ASP A 107 -9.34 -9.22 4.14
C ASP A 107 -8.97 -7.77 3.83
N TYR A 108 -8.88 -7.42 2.55
CA TYR A 108 -8.66 -6.05 2.10
C TYR A 108 -9.70 -5.09 2.67
N PHE A 109 -10.99 -5.41 2.51
CA PHE A 109 -12.06 -4.56 3.05
C PHE A 109 -11.96 -4.47 4.58
N ARG A 110 -11.78 -5.62 5.23
CA ARG A 110 -11.74 -5.71 6.69
C ARG A 110 -10.61 -4.87 7.29
N CYS A 111 -9.42 -4.94 6.72
CA CYS A 111 -8.28 -4.20 7.27
C CYS A 111 -8.37 -2.68 7.07
N ILE A 112 -9.18 -2.21 6.13
CA ILE A 112 -9.36 -0.78 5.85
C ILE A 112 -10.61 -0.22 6.54
N SER A 113 -11.72 -0.94 6.46
CA SER A 113 -13.05 -0.45 6.84
C SER A 113 -13.72 -1.25 7.96
N GLY A 114 -13.10 -2.32 8.44
CA GLY A 114 -13.68 -3.19 9.46
C GLY A 114 -14.70 -4.17 8.88
N GLU A 115 -15.63 -4.62 9.71
CA GLU A 115 -16.63 -5.60 9.30
C GLU A 115 -17.65 -5.01 8.32
N HIS A 116 -17.91 -5.73 7.24
CA HIS A 116 -18.96 -5.38 6.30
C HIS A 116 -20.32 -5.82 6.87
N PRO A 117 -21.41 -5.02 6.71
CA PRO A 117 -22.73 -5.40 7.21
C PRO A 117 -23.33 -6.61 6.51
N ASP A 118 -22.86 -6.93 5.30
CA ASP A 118 -23.34 -8.08 4.52
C ASP A 118 -22.21 -8.64 3.65
N TRP A 119 -21.48 -9.62 4.17
CA TRP A 119 -20.36 -10.22 3.44
C TRP A 119 -20.79 -10.96 2.17
N ASP A 120 -22.00 -11.54 2.14
CA ASP A 120 -22.48 -12.24 0.94
C ASP A 120 -22.68 -11.23 -0.20
N GLU A 121 -23.26 -10.07 0.08
CA GLU A 121 -23.40 -8.98 -0.91
C GLU A 121 -22.04 -8.48 -1.39
N TYR A 122 -21.09 -8.29 -0.46
CA TYR A 122 -19.74 -7.86 -0.82
C TYR A 122 -19.06 -8.86 -1.76
N ARG A 123 -19.11 -10.15 -1.43
CA ARG A 123 -18.53 -11.22 -2.26
C ARG A 123 -19.16 -11.25 -3.65
N ASP A 124 -20.47 -11.15 -3.73
CA ASP A 124 -21.19 -11.08 -5.02
C ASP A 124 -20.76 -9.85 -5.83
N ALA A 125 -20.62 -8.70 -5.19
CA ALA A 125 -20.16 -7.49 -5.86
C ALA A 125 -18.74 -7.66 -6.42
N MET A 126 -17.83 -8.26 -5.68
CA MET A 126 -16.45 -8.51 -6.14
C MET A 126 -16.42 -9.45 -7.34
N ARG A 127 -17.27 -10.49 -7.35
CA ARG A 127 -17.41 -11.40 -8.49
C ARG A 127 -17.95 -10.67 -9.73
N ARG A 128 -19.03 -9.90 -9.57
CA ARG A 128 -19.64 -9.15 -10.69
C ARG A 128 -18.70 -8.10 -11.28
N GLN A 129 -17.93 -7.43 -10.42
CA GLN A 129 -16.99 -6.40 -10.84
C GLN A 129 -15.70 -6.97 -11.43
N GLY A 130 -15.44 -8.27 -11.22
CA GLY A 130 -14.22 -8.90 -11.73
C GLY A 130 -12.95 -8.28 -11.15
N LYS A 131 -12.97 -7.99 -9.85
CA LYS A 131 -11.84 -7.35 -9.16
C LYS A 131 -10.61 -8.24 -9.13
N SER A 132 -9.46 -7.60 -9.05
CA SER A 132 -8.17 -8.23 -8.73
C SER A 132 -7.65 -7.70 -7.41
N LEU A 133 -6.95 -8.55 -6.68
CA LEU A 133 -6.21 -8.18 -5.48
C LEU A 133 -4.72 -8.15 -5.79
N LEU A 134 -4.08 -7.06 -5.43
CA LEU A 134 -2.61 -6.98 -5.35
C LEU A 134 -2.21 -7.23 -3.91
N ARG A 135 -1.33 -8.21 -3.70
CA ARG A 135 -0.89 -8.60 -2.36
C ARG A 135 0.62 -8.56 -2.34
N ILE A 136 1.17 -7.66 -1.54
CA ILE A 136 2.60 -7.33 -1.54
C ILE A 136 3.24 -7.83 -0.26
N THR A 137 4.18 -8.75 -0.40
CA THR A 137 5.05 -9.18 0.69
C THR A 137 6.13 -8.13 0.88
N VAL A 138 6.28 -7.65 2.11
CA VAL A 138 7.25 -6.61 2.45
C VAL A 138 8.64 -7.24 2.56
N ASP A 139 9.57 -6.79 1.71
CA ASP A 139 10.95 -7.30 1.69
C ASP A 139 11.90 -6.38 2.46
N ARG A 140 11.74 -5.07 2.29
CA ARG A 140 12.55 -4.07 2.99
C ARG A 140 11.81 -2.73 3.03
N TRP A 141 12.30 -1.81 3.83
CA TRP A 141 11.69 -0.49 4.00
C TRP A 141 12.74 0.54 4.41
N GLY A 142 12.42 1.80 4.14
CA GLY A 142 13.20 2.94 4.60
C GLY A 142 12.80 3.38 6.01
N PRO A 143 13.37 4.49 6.47
CA PRO A 143 12.94 5.08 7.74
C PRO A 143 11.56 5.71 7.63
N VAL A 144 10.91 5.87 8.76
CA VAL A 144 9.75 6.75 8.90
C VAL A 144 10.27 8.19 8.98
N ALA A 145 9.87 9.01 8.04
CA ALA A 145 10.46 10.32 7.84
C ALA A 145 9.41 11.43 7.77
N THR A 146 9.82 12.64 8.09
CA THR A 146 9.05 13.86 7.82
C THR A 146 9.91 14.83 7.03
N GLY A 147 9.27 15.68 6.23
CA GLY A 147 9.93 16.80 5.59
C GLY A 147 10.21 17.92 6.58
N GLY A 148 10.95 18.92 6.15
CA GLY A 148 11.28 20.11 6.93
C GLY A 148 12.75 20.48 6.82
N PHE A 149 13.20 21.32 7.75
CA PHE A 149 14.59 21.76 7.77
C PHE A 149 15.48 20.67 8.37
N PRO A 150 16.68 20.46 7.83
CA PRO A 150 17.69 19.68 8.52
C PRO A 150 17.97 20.30 9.90
N PRO A 151 18.25 19.50 10.93
CA PRO A 151 18.45 20.05 12.29
C PRO A 151 19.52 21.12 12.40
N ASP A 152 20.59 21.03 11.60
CA ASP A 152 21.71 21.95 11.56
C ASP A 152 21.44 23.23 10.72
N ARG A 153 20.31 23.30 10.03
CA ARG A 153 19.91 24.42 9.16
C ARG A 153 18.55 25.02 9.50
N ALA A 154 17.96 24.58 10.60
CA ALA A 154 16.69 25.15 11.02
C ALA A 154 16.88 26.65 11.36
N PRO A 155 15.94 27.51 10.91
CA PRO A 155 16.02 28.92 11.27
C PRO A 155 15.89 29.09 12.79
N ALA A 156 16.60 30.09 13.35
CA ALA A 156 16.48 30.44 14.76
C ALA A 156 15.02 30.83 15.06
N GLY A 157 14.43 30.19 16.08
CA GLY A 157 13.03 30.40 16.47
C GLY A 157 12.82 31.73 17.17
#